data_f7d7e4151c1aa151e7b4a8d26b9495ee
#
_entry.id   f7d7e4151c1aa151e7b4a8d26b9495ee
#
_cell.length_a   1.000
_cell.length_b   1.000
_cell.length_c   1.000
_cell.angle_alpha   90.00
_cell.angle_beta   90.00
_cell.angle_gamma   90.00
#
_symmetry.space_group_name_H-M   'P 1'
#
loop_
_entity.id
_entity.type
_entity.pdbx_description
1 polymer ?
#
loop_
_entity_poly.entity_id
_entity_poly.type
_entity_poly.pdbx_seq_one_letter_code
_entity_poly.pdbx_strand_id
1 'polypeptide(L)'
;MRALLLAGVAATVSIASAFAATLAPNDIQSTFFTGQPFTSATPSNIKFKMVFTADGKMTREPVGGAGAKGEGTWKLTKDGFCTTWKGSKANCFRVVTAGDNKWSVMKGTTIVATWTK
;
A
#
# COMPACT_ATOMS: atom_id res chain seq x y z
N MET A 1 12.77 -31.59 47.17
CA MET A 1 12.75 -31.16 46.84
C MET A 1 12.79 -30.47 45.92
N ARG A 2 12.58 -30.21 45.24
CA ARG A 2 12.72 -29.54 44.40
C ARG A 2 12.03 -28.65 43.95
N ALA A 3 12.02 -27.88 43.74
CA ALA A 3 11.52 -26.85 43.46
C ALA A 3 11.33 -26.63 42.24
N LEU A 4 10.81 -26.63 41.66
CA LEU A 4 10.63 -26.37 40.55
C LEU A 4 10.39 -25.27 40.13
N LEU A 5 10.61 -24.66 39.76
CA LEU A 5 10.52 -23.61 39.30
C LEU A 5 10.02 -23.39 38.24
N LEU A 6 9.37 -23.16 37.92
CA LEU A 6 8.83 -22.80 37.00
C LEU A 6 9.06 -21.78 36.52
N ALA A 7 9.45 -21.53 36.11
CA ALA A 7 9.80 -20.52 35.44
C ALA A 7 8.80 -20.01 34.71
N GLY A 8 8.15 -19.35 35.15
CA GLY A 8 7.25 -18.67 34.46
C GLY A 8 7.76 -18.11 33.27
N VAL A 9 7.49 -18.64 32.31
CA VAL A 9 7.84 -18.15 31.21
C VAL A 9 7.04 -17.06 30.90
N ALA A 10 7.37 -16.04 31.14
CA ALA A 10 6.79 -14.88 30.70
C ALA A 10 6.76 -14.92 29.25
N ALA A 11 5.76 -15.35 28.78
CA ALA A 11 5.55 -15.19 27.42
C ALA A 11 5.42 -13.74 27.19
N THR A 12 6.45 -13.14 26.99
CA THR A 12 6.37 -11.81 26.54
C THR A 12 5.74 -11.87 25.20
N VAL A 13 4.53 -11.69 25.20
CA VAL A 13 3.90 -11.43 23.98
C VAL A 13 4.36 -10.08 23.58
N SER A 14 5.37 -10.05 22.88
CA SER A 14 5.67 -8.83 22.23
C SER A 14 4.54 -8.63 21.26
N ILE A 15 3.61 -7.92 21.68
CA ILE A 15 2.68 -7.38 20.80
C ILE A 15 3.48 -6.46 19.95
N ALA A 16 3.92 -6.96 18.93
CA ALA A 16 4.44 -6.10 17.92
C ALA A 16 3.30 -5.21 17.56
N SER A 17 3.18 -4.15 18.25
CA SER A 17 2.32 -3.12 17.80
C SER A 17 2.74 -2.90 16.37
N ALA A 18 1.85 -3.21 15.54
CA ALA A 18 2.07 -2.96 14.17
C ALA A 18 2.14 -1.47 14.00
N PHE A 19 3.31 -0.93 14.18
CA PHE A 19 3.52 0.42 13.77
C PHE A 19 3.43 0.41 12.28
N ALA A 20 2.53 1.20 11.77
CA ALA A 20 2.47 1.44 10.37
C ALA A 20 3.85 1.87 9.90
N ALA A 21 4.50 1.02 9.18
CA ALA A 21 5.82 1.31 8.64
C ALA A 21 5.69 1.86 7.24
N THR A 22 6.36 2.97 6.97
CA THR A 22 6.41 3.55 5.63
C THR A 22 7.32 2.68 4.76
N LEU A 23 6.82 2.29 3.59
CA LEU A 23 7.62 1.53 2.65
C LEU A 23 8.64 2.44 1.97
N ALA A 24 9.87 1.97 1.85
CA ALA A 24 10.86 2.64 1.03
C ALA A 24 10.41 2.61 -0.45
N PRO A 25 10.78 3.59 -1.25
CA PRO A 25 10.39 3.61 -2.66
C PRO A 25 10.72 2.34 -3.42
N ASN A 26 11.90 1.76 -3.18
CA ASN A 26 12.27 0.51 -3.83
C ASN A 26 11.35 -0.65 -3.44
N ASP A 27 10.85 -0.65 -2.22
CA ASP A 27 9.93 -1.69 -1.75
C ASP A 27 8.54 -1.48 -2.36
N ILE A 28 8.12 -0.24 -2.57
CA ILE A 28 6.89 0.03 -3.28
C ILE A 28 6.98 -0.52 -4.69
N GLN A 29 8.07 -0.25 -5.36
CA GLN A 29 8.26 -0.71 -6.73
C GLN A 29 8.27 -2.24 -6.82
N SER A 30 9.05 -2.89 -5.97
CA SER A 30 9.17 -4.35 -6.01
C SER A 30 7.88 -5.07 -5.59
N THR A 31 7.06 -4.42 -4.81
CA THR A 31 5.80 -5.01 -4.34
C THR A 31 4.64 -4.76 -5.31
N PHE A 32 4.54 -3.55 -5.83
CA PHE A 32 3.36 -3.13 -6.58
C PHE A 32 3.60 -2.82 -8.05
N PHE A 33 4.79 -2.36 -8.41
CA PHE A 33 5.02 -1.85 -9.77
C PHE A 33 5.72 -2.88 -10.64
N THR A 34 5.17 -4.09 -10.64
CA THR A 34 5.76 -5.25 -11.31
C THR A 34 5.00 -5.71 -12.55
N GLY A 35 3.93 -5.02 -12.89
CA GLY A 35 3.03 -5.47 -13.95
C GLY A 35 1.94 -6.40 -13.45
N GLN A 36 1.99 -6.83 -12.19
CA GLN A 36 0.95 -7.66 -11.61
C GLN A 36 -0.17 -6.80 -11.05
N PRO A 37 -1.43 -7.22 -11.18
CA PRO A 37 -2.54 -6.43 -10.68
C PRO A 37 -2.62 -6.45 -9.16
N PHE A 38 -3.12 -5.37 -8.60
CA PHE A 38 -3.49 -5.30 -7.20
C PHE A 38 -4.77 -4.45 -7.09
N THR A 39 -5.41 -4.48 -5.93
CA THR A 39 -6.67 -3.77 -5.73
C THR A 39 -6.44 -2.50 -4.94
N SER A 40 -7.07 -1.41 -5.39
CA SER A 40 -7.10 -0.14 -4.68
C SER A 40 -8.55 0.20 -4.35
N ALA A 41 -8.81 0.56 -3.11
CA ALA A 41 -10.12 1.00 -2.67
C ALA A 41 -10.03 2.44 -2.17
N THR A 42 -10.96 3.29 -2.62
CA THR A 42 -11.07 4.66 -2.12
C THR A 42 -11.66 4.64 -0.70
N PRO A 43 -11.59 5.75 0.05
CA PRO A 43 -12.24 5.82 1.35
C PRO A 43 -13.75 5.54 1.30
N SER A 44 -14.39 5.82 0.16
CA SER A 44 -15.80 5.50 -0.05
C SER A 44 -16.02 4.09 -0.59
N ASN A 45 -14.96 3.28 -0.58
CA ASN A 45 -15.00 1.87 -0.98
C ASN A 45 -15.28 1.64 -2.47
N ILE A 46 -14.86 2.57 -3.31
CA ILE A 46 -14.87 2.34 -4.76
C ILE A 46 -13.58 1.60 -5.08
N LYS A 47 -13.69 0.43 -5.69
CA LYS A 47 -12.55 -0.44 -5.93
C LYS A 47 -12.09 -0.42 -7.37
N PHE A 48 -10.78 -0.51 -7.54
CA PHE A 48 -10.14 -0.56 -8.84
C PHE A 48 -9.10 -1.68 -8.87
N LYS A 49 -8.98 -2.30 -10.03
CA LYS A 49 -7.84 -3.14 -10.34
C LYS A 49 -6.76 -2.24 -10.90
N MET A 50 -5.60 -2.24 -10.28
CA MET A 50 -4.47 -1.39 -10.66
C MET A 50 -3.37 -2.24 -11.27
N VAL A 51 -2.75 -1.74 -12.32
CA VAL A 51 -1.55 -2.34 -12.90
C VAL A 51 -0.53 -1.24 -13.13
N PHE A 52 0.61 -1.38 -12.49
CA PHE A 52 1.74 -0.46 -12.67
C PHE A 52 2.88 -1.28 -13.27
N THR A 53 3.43 -0.83 -14.38
CA THR A 53 4.49 -1.55 -15.06
C THR A 53 5.83 -0.88 -14.81
N ALA A 54 6.90 -1.66 -14.94
CA ALA A 54 8.25 -1.19 -14.62
C ALA A 54 8.72 -0.03 -15.51
N ASP A 55 8.09 0.16 -16.66
CA ASP A 55 8.43 1.23 -17.57
C ASP A 55 7.80 2.58 -17.22
N GLY A 56 7.15 2.68 -16.05
CA GLY A 56 6.59 3.95 -15.58
C GLY A 56 5.15 4.20 -16.00
N LYS A 57 4.46 3.18 -16.49
CA LYS A 57 3.06 3.32 -16.89
C LYS A 57 2.13 2.70 -15.87
N MET A 58 0.90 3.17 -15.82
CA MET A 58 -0.11 2.62 -14.92
C MET A 58 -1.48 2.69 -15.54
N THR A 59 -2.34 1.75 -15.16
CA THR A 59 -3.73 1.71 -15.56
C THR A 59 -4.60 1.37 -14.37
N ARG A 60 -5.87 1.75 -14.43
CA ARG A 60 -6.86 1.30 -13.47
C ARG A 60 -8.13 0.92 -14.19
N GLU A 61 -8.80 -0.09 -13.66
CA GLU A 61 -10.12 -0.50 -14.13
C GLU A 61 -11.05 -0.59 -12.93
N PRO A 62 -12.26 -0.03 -13.01
CA PRO A 62 -13.20 -0.16 -11.91
C PRO A 62 -13.62 -1.61 -11.74
N VAL A 63 -13.75 -2.02 -10.49
CA VAL A 63 -14.30 -3.33 -10.14
C VAL A 63 -15.76 -3.08 -9.78
N GLY A 64 -16.67 -3.53 -10.60
CA GLY A 64 -18.08 -3.23 -10.43
C GLY A 64 -18.51 -2.04 -11.29
N GLY A 65 -19.58 -1.38 -10.91
CA GLY A 65 -20.19 -0.35 -11.74
C GLY A 65 -19.78 1.08 -11.45
N ALA A 66 -19.00 1.31 -10.39
CA ALA A 66 -18.62 2.67 -9.99
C ALA A 66 -17.18 2.94 -10.39
N GLY A 67 -16.88 4.19 -10.74
CA GLY A 67 -15.53 4.59 -11.10
C GLY A 67 -15.31 4.57 -12.61
N ALA A 68 -14.17 5.07 -13.02
CA ALA A 68 -13.81 5.19 -14.43
C ALA A 68 -12.45 4.57 -14.68
N LYS A 69 -12.28 4.01 -15.86
CA LYS A 69 -10.97 3.55 -16.33
C LYS A 69 -10.03 4.74 -16.40
N GLY A 70 -8.76 4.49 -16.22
CA GLY A 70 -7.76 5.52 -16.35
C GLY A 70 -6.42 4.94 -16.73
N GLU A 71 -5.59 5.79 -17.29
CA GLU A 71 -4.20 5.47 -17.58
C GLU A 71 -3.34 6.67 -17.24
N GLY A 72 -2.10 6.42 -16.94
CA GLY A 72 -1.17 7.46 -16.57
C GLY A 72 0.24 6.95 -16.42
N THR A 73 1.03 7.72 -15.72
CA THR A 73 2.44 7.40 -15.48
C THR A 73 2.75 7.54 -14.01
N TRP A 74 3.79 6.83 -13.57
CA TRP A 74 4.28 6.91 -12.21
C TRP A 74 5.79 7.12 -12.19
N LYS A 75 6.28 7.62 -11.09
CA LYS A 75 7.71 7.67 -10.84
C LYS A 75 7.94 7.59 -9.34
N LEU A 76 9.10 7.09 -8.94
CA LEU A 76 9.49 7.06 -7.55
C LEU A 76 9.99 8.43 -7.13
N THR A 77 9.81 8.72 -5.84
CA THR A 77 10.36 9.92 -5.21
C THR A 77 11.18 9.49 -4.01
N LYS A 78 11.75 10.44 -3.31
CA LYS A 78 12.52 10.17 -2.11
C LYS A 78 11.72 9.42 -1.04
N ASP A 79 10.45 9.76 -0.89
CA ASP A 79 9.63 9.22 0.19
C ASP A 79 8.52 8.29 -0.27
N GLY A 80 8.36 8.09 -1.56
CA GLY A 80 7.27 7.28 -2.07
C GLY A 80 7.21 7.32 -3.58
N PHE A 81 6.08 7.73 -4.11
CA PHE A 81 5.88 7.78 -5.55
C PHE A 81 4.90 8.89 -5.92
N CYS A 82 4.95 9.29 -7.18
CA CYS A 82 3.99 10.24 -7.74
C CYS A 82 3.30 9.60 -8.92
N THR A 83 2.04 9.94 -9.11
CA THR A 83 1.27 9.50 -10.27
C THR A 83 0.76 10.71 -11.02
N THR A 84 0.66 10.57 -12.34
CA THR A 84 0.04 11.58 -13.18
C THR A 84 -0.95 10.87 -14.08
N TRP A 85 -2.22 11.00 -13.79
CA TRP A 85 -3.27 10.48 -14.63
C TRP A 85 -3.39 11.36 -15.87
N LYS A 86 -3.73 10.74 -16.99
CA LYS A 86 -3.89 11.46 -18.23
C LYS A 86 -4.87 12.62 -18.06
N GLY A 87 -4.44 13.82 -18.38
CA GLY A 87 -5.26 15.02 -18.24
C GLY A 87 -5.26 15.63 -16.84
N SER A 88 -4.47 15.10 -15.91
CA SER A 88 -4.44 15.57 -14.53
C SER A 88 -3.04 16.00 -14.12
N LYS A 89 -2.94 16.63 -12.96
CA LYS A 89 -1.67 17.02 -12.38
C LYS A 89 -1.06 15.85 -11.62
N ALA A 90 0.24 15.89 -11.40
CA ALA A 90 0.92 14.90 -10.60
C ALA A 90 0.48 15.00 -9.12
N ASN A 91 0.30 13.85 -8.50
CA ASN A 91 0.06 13.74 -7.07
C ASN A 91 1.05 12.75 -6.49
N CYS A 92 1.58 13.06 -5.32
CA CYS A 92 2.62 12.25 -4.70
C CYS A 92 2.13 11.65 -3.38
N PHE A 93 2.59 10.44 -3.10
CA PHE A 93 2.06 9.63 -2.02
C PHE A 93 3.16 8.86 -1.31
N ARG A 94 2.86 8.44 -0.08
CA ARG A 94 3.61 7.44 0.66
C ARG A 94 2.74 6.21 0.80
N VAL A 95 3.38 5.06 0.99
CA VAL A 95 2.67 3.80 1.25
C VAL A 95 3.08 3.32 2.63
N VAL A 96 2.10 2.96 3.44
CA VAL A 96 2.30 2.58 4.82
C VAL A 96 1.64 1.23 5.05
N THR A 97 2.30 0.33 5.76
CA THR A 97 1.70 -0.97 6.06
C THR A 97 0.46 -0.79 6.94
N ALA A 98 -0.58 -1.58 6.68
CA ALA A 98 -1.84 -1.47 7.39
C ALA A 98 -2.40 -2.83 7.81
N GLY A 99 -1.57 -3.87 7.77
CA GLY A 99 -1.97 -5.23 8.12
C GLY A 99 -1.45 -6.22 7.10
N ASP A 100 -1.87 -7.47 7.21
CA ASP A 100 -1.44 -8.51 6.29
C ASP A 100 -1.99 -8.24 4.91
N ASN A 101 -1.10 -8.15 3.95
CA ASN A 101 -1.46 -7.92 2.55
C ASN A 101 -2.31 -6.67 2.34
N LYS A 102 -2.13 -5.69 3.22
CA LYS A 102 -2.89 -4.45 3.18
C LYS A 102 -1.98 -3.26 3.45
N TRP A 103 -2.17 -2.21 2.69
CA TRP A 103 -1.37 -0.98 2.79
C TRP A 103 -2.27 0.24 2.65
N SER A 104 -1.91 1.30 3.34
CA SER A 104 -2.57 2.60 3.19
C SER A 104 -1.73 3.49 2.30
N VAL A 105 -2.36 4.13 1.34
CA VAL A 105 -1.73 5.14 0.49
C VAL A 105 -2.06 6.49 1.09
N MET A 106 -1.02 7.25 1.42
CA MET A 106 -1.15 8.50 2.15
C MET A 106 -0.76 9.68 1.29
N LYS A 107 -1.57 10.71 1.33
CA LYS A 107 -1.21 12.02 0.81
C LYS A 107 -1.15 12.96 2.00
N GLY A 108 0.06 13.35 2.41
CA GLY A 108 0.24 14.02 3.68
C GLY A 108 -0.19 13.09 4.82
N THR A 109 -1.12 13.53 5.62
CA THR A 109 -1.65 12.74 6.74
C THR A 109 -3.00 12.08 6.41
N THR A 110 -3.46 12.20 5.19
CA THR A 110 -4.76 11.68 4.76
C THR A 110 -4.60 10.35 4.03
N ILE A 111 -5.39 9.35 4.42
CA ILE A 111 -5.44 8.09 3.68
C ILE A 111 -6.33 8.33 2.47
N VAL A 112 -5.78 8.17 1.27
CA VAL A 112 -6.51 8.38 0.03
C VAL A 112 -6.91 7.09 -0.65
N ALA A 113 -6.28 5.98 -0.28
CA ALA A 113 -6.62 4.66 -0.81
C ALA A 113 -6.09 3.58 0.11
N THR A 114 -6.68 2.40 0.01
CA THR A 114 -6.17 1.19 0.65
C THR A 114 -5.84 0.21 -0.46
N TRP A 115 -4.61 -0.28 -0.46
CA TRP A 115 -4.16 -1.27 -1.43
C TRP A 115 -4.14 -2.64 -0.78
N THR A 116 -4.59 -3.64 -1.53
CA THR A 116 -4.53 -5.04 -1.10
C THR A 116 -3.95 -5.88 -2.23
N LYS A 117 -3.31 -6.99 -1.83
CA LYS A 117 -2.63 -7.82 -2.80
C LYS A 117 -2.72 -9.29 -2.43
#